data_aedf0168bbde2ef475f26f5ca0897a44
#
_entry.id   aedf0168bbde2ef475f26f5ca0897a44
#
_cell.length_a   1.000
_cell.length_b   1.000
_cell.length_c   1.000
_cell.angle_alpha   90.00
_cell.angle_beta   90.00
_cell.angle_gamma   90.00
#
_symmetry.space_group_name_H-M   'P 1'
#
loop_
_entity.id
_entity.type
_entity.pdbx_description
1 polymer ?
#
loop_
_entity_poly.entity_id
_entity_poly.type
_entity_poly.pdbx_seq_one_letter_code
_entity_poly.pdbx_strand_id
1 'polypeptide(L)'
;MNASTFDSIREIKIIIHGFGSSSKRPWVIKMTEALLKLGDFNIINVDWENGSKLPNYVQAAANTRLVGKQIARLIRNINRFYHISPSNYHLIGFSLGAHVAGFTGQEIRNISRITGLDPASPLFEGYSADVRLDPTDALFVDVIHSNGDSFIRGGFGFFGPMGSVDFYPNGGKVQVGCNSALSILANLFYYGQWNILCNHRRAFHFFIESVHHECTFKAFSCSNYEEFLKGNCFDCGDQGQKCSNMGYYSNLSLGRGPMYLMTRDREPFCGMPSLHAQY
;
A
#
# COMPACT_ATOMS: atom_id res chain seq x y z
N MET A 1 -15.80 -29.60 6.22
CA MET A 1 -15.40 -28.17 6.40
C MET A 1 -15.48 -27.75 7.86
N ASN A 2 -15.05 -28.57 8.79
CA ASN A 2 -15.30 -28.35 10.23
C ASN A 2 -14.11 -27.73 11.00
N ALA A 3 -13.23 -26.96 10.35
CA ALA A 3 -12.09 -26.34 11.01
C ALA A 3 -11.80 -24.90 10.56
N SER A 4 -12.76 -24.22 9.92
CA SER A 4 -12.59 -22.80 9.56
C SER A 4 -13.07 -21.92 10.70
N THR A 5 -12.24 -20.96 11.13
CA THR A 5 -12.60 -19.90 12.07
C THR A 5 -13.31 -18.73 11.39
N PHE A 6 -13.73 -18.88 10.12
CA PHE A 6 -14.41 -17.86 9.36
C PHE A 6 -15.78 -17.53 9.96
N ASP A 7 -16.01 -16.25 10.19
CA ASP A 7 -17.26 -15.72 10.73
C ASP A 7 -17.85 -14.69 9.76
N SER A 8 -19.06 -14.92 9.28
CA SER A 8 -19.72 -14.10 8.26
C SER A 8 -20.10 -12.69 8.71
N ILE A 9 -20.11 -12.40 10.00
CA ILE A 9 -20.40 -11.05 10.53
C ILE A 9 -19.17 -10.14 10.58
N ARG A 10 -17.97 -10.72 10.46
CA ARG A 10 -16.70 -9.97 10.54
C ARG A 10 -16.32 -9.40 9.19
N GLU A 11 -15.70 -8.22 9.20
CA GLU A 11 -15.06 -7.67 8.01
C GLU A 11 -13.95 -8.59 7.50
N ILE A 12 -13.74 -8.58 6.17
CA ILE A 12 -12.76 -9.44 5.51
C ILE A 12 -11.60 -8.58 4.99
N LYS A 13 -10.40 -8.87 5.47
CA LYS A 13 -9.16 -8.26 4.99
C LYS A 13 -8.43 -9.25 4.08
N ILE A 14 -8.08 -8.83 2.86
CA ILE A 14 -7.36 -9.68 1.90
C ILE A 14 -5.99 -9.05 1.64
N ILE A 15 -4.91 -9.73 2.07
CA ILE A 15 -3.54 -9.27 1.90
C ILE A 15 -2.92 -9.95 0.68
N ILE A 16 -2.36 -9.15 -0.24
CA ILE A 16 -1.87 -9.62 -1.55
C ILE A 16 -0.42 -9.19 -1.73
N HIS A 17 0.49 -10.14 -1.77
CA HIS A 17 1.92 -9.88 -1.97
C HIS A 17 2.27 -9.56 -3.44
N GLY A 18 3.48 -9.02 -3.66
CA GLY A 18 4.01 -8.68 -4.97
C GLY A 18 4.99 -9.71 -5.55
N PHE A 19 5.79 -9.25 -6.52
CA PHE A 19 6.78 -10.05 -7.24
C PHE A 19 7.84 -10.66 -6.34
N GLY A 20 8.20 -11.93 -6.58
CA GLY A 20 9.23 -12.66 -5.84
C GLY A 20 8.93 -12.83 -4.34
N SER A 21 7.65 -12.79 -3.96
CA SER A 21 7.18 -12.86 -2.59
C SER A 21 6.24 -14.06 -2.37
N SER A 22 5.73 -14.21 -1.15
CA SER A 22 4.75 -15.25 -0.78
C SER A 22 3.94 -14.81 0.44
N SER A 23 2.85 -15.51 0.74
CA SER A 23 2.04 -15.28 1.94
C SER A 23 2.78 -15.55 3.26
N LYS A 24 3.91 -16.24 3.21
CA LYS A 24 4.74 -16.61 4.37
C LYS A 24 5.83 -15.58 4.70
N ARG A 25 5.91 -14.48 3.96
CA ARG A 25 6.93 -13.45 4.23
C ARG A 25 6.66 -12.74 5.56
N PRO A 26 7.72 -12.36 6.30
CA PRO A 26 7.59 -11.74 7.63
C PRO A 26 6.66 -10.53 7.67
N TRP A 27 6.65 -9.70 6.61
CA TRP A 27 5.78 -8.53 6.57
C TRP A 27 4.29 -8.89 6.46
N VAL A 28 3.95 -9.98 5.74
CA VAL A 28 2.55 -10.47 5.64
C VAL A 28 2.10 -10.98 7.01
N ILE A 29 2.97 -11.74 7.69
CA ILE A 29 2.69 -12.26 9.03
C ILE A 29 2.50 -11.09 10.01
N LYS A 30 3.43 -10.11 10.04
CA LYS A 30 3.32 -8.93 10.90
C LYS A 30 2.05 -8.11 10.63
N MET A 31 1.67 -7.94 9.37
CA MET A 31 0.43 -7.23 9.00
C MET A 31 -0.80 -8.00 9.48
N THR A 32 -0.81 -9.32 9.30
CA THR A 32 -1.88 -10.19 9.81
C THR A 32 -2.01 -10.08 11.33
N GLU A 33 -0.90 -10.17 12.06
CA GLU A 33 -0.88 -10.05 13.52
C GLU A 33 -1.35 -8.67 13.99
N ALA A 34 -0.90 -7.59 13.31
CA ALA A 34 -1.31 -6.23 13.64
C ALA A 34 -2.83 -6.05 13.48
N LEU A 35 -3.39 -6.52 12.35
CA LEU A 35 -4.83 -6.45 12.10
C LEU A 35 -5.64 -7.29 13.10
N LEU A 36 -5.19 -8.51 13.44
CA LEU A 36 -5.87 -9.38 14.42
C LEU A 36 -5.79 -8.83 15.85
N LYS A 37 -4.75 -8.06 16.19
CA LYS A 37 -4.68 -7.34 17.47
C LYS A 37 -5.61 -6.15 17.52
N LEU A 38 -5.85 -5.49 16.37
CA LEU A 38 -6.72 -4.34 16.30
C LEU A 38 -8.20 -4.71 16.45
N GLY A 39 -8.62 -5.82 15.86
CA GLY A 39 -10.02 -6.20 15.85
C GLY A 39 -10.27 -7.61 15.38
N ASP A 40 -11.53 -8.00 15.46
CA ASP A 40 -11.99 -9.34 15.10
C ASP A 40 -12.33 -9.39 13.61
N PHE A 41 -11.34 -9.71 12.77
CA PHE A 41 -11.43 -9.77 11.31
C PHE A 41 -11.26 -11.18 10.78
N ASN A 42 -11.88 -11.46 9.63
CA ASN A 42 -11.43 -12.55 8.78
C ASN A 42 -10.23 -12.07 7.95
N ILE A 43 -9.09 -12.74 8.02
CA ILE A 43 -7.92 -12.38 7.23
C ILE A 43 -7.60 -13.49 6.23
N ILE A 44 -7.48 -13.12 4.96
CA ILE A 44 -7.13 -14.01 3.86
C ILE A 44 -5.80 -13.54 3.29
N ASN A 45 -4.75 -14.33 3.46
CA ASN A 45 -3.45 -14.11 2.84
C ASN A 45 -3.41 -14.83 1.48
N VAL A 46 -3.39 -14.06 0.40
CA VAL A 46 -3.30 -14.60 -0.96
C VAL A 46 -1.89 -15.08 -1.22
N ASP A 47 -1.73 -16.36 -1.54
CA ASP A 47 -0.45 -16.92 -2.00
C ASP A 47 -0.49 -17.19 -3.49
N TRP A 48 0.25 -16.42 -4.25
CA TRP A 48 0.44 -16.59 -5.67
C TRP A 48 1.93 -16.66 -6.05
N GLU A 49 2.75 -17.19 -5.10
CA GLU A 49 4.20 -17.32 -5.26
C GLU A 49 4.59 -17.91 -6.61
N ASN A 50 3.94 -19.00 -7.02
CA ASN A 50 4.22 -19.63 -8.33
C ASN A 50 3.91 -18.72 -9.52
N GLY A 51 2.94 -17.81 -9.39
CA GLY A 51 2.57 -16.83 -10.42
C GLY A 51 3.44 -15.57 -10.43
N SER A 52 4.15 -15.29 -9.33
CA SER A 52 4.99 -14.10 -9.14
C SER A 52 6.48 -14.40 -9.03
N LYS A 53 6.92 -15.58 -9.45
CA LYS A 53 8.26 -16.11 -9.21
C LYS A 53 9.34 -15.37 -10.03
N LEU A 54 10.49 -15.13 -9.36
CA LEU A 54 11.71 -14.66 -10.00
C LEU A 54 12.22 -15.68 -11.03
N PRO A 55 12.88 -15.25 -12.13
CA PRO A 55 13.20 -13.87 -12.49
C PRO A 55 12.18 -13.21 -13.44
N ASN A 56 11.11 -13.90 -13.84
CA ASN A 56 10.24 -13.47 -14.93
C ASN A 56 9.19 -12.44 -14.51
N TYR A 57 9.59 -11.16 -14.45
CA TYR A 57 8.70 -10.05 -14.09
C TYR A 57 7.56 -9.85 -15.08
N VAL A 58 7.82 -9.99 -16.39
CA VAL A 58 6.79 -9.80 -17.43
C VAL A 58 5.65 -10.79 -17.26
N GLN A 59 5.97 -12.06 -17.01
CA GLN A 59 4.97 -13.07 -16.73
C GLN A 59 4.21 -12.79 -15.42
N ALA A 60 4.91 -12.36 -14.38
CA ALA A 60 4.28 -12.01 -13.11
C ALA A 60 3.32 -10.82 -13.26
N ALA A 61 3.71 -9.79 -14.00
CA ALA A 61 2.85 -8.65 -14.31
C ALA A 61 1.60 -9.09 -15.09
N ALA A 62 1.74 -9.94 -16.10
CA ALA A 62 0.61 -10.50 -16.85
C ALA A 62 -0.32 -11.35 -15.96
N ASN A 63 0.24 -12.11 -15.02
CA ASN A 63 -0.52 -12.96 -14.10
C ASN A 63 -1.37 -12.17 -13.10
N THR A 64 -1.08 -10.88 -12.84
CA THR A 64 -1.86 -10.05 -11.90
C THR A 64 -3.35 -10.04 -12.23
N ARG A 65 -3.67 -9.95 -13.53
CA ARG A 65 -5.05 -9.99 -14.02
C ARG A 65 -5.74 -11.34 -13.74
N LEU A 66 -5.01 -12.44 -13.95
CA LEU A 66 -5.53 -13.78 -13.67
C LEU A 66 -5.79 -13.97 -12.18
N VAL A 67 -4.82 -13.58 -11.34
CA VAL A 67 -4.94 -13.68 -9.88
C VAL A 67 -6.09 -12.82 -9.37
N GLY A 68 -6.25 -11.59 -9.88
CA GLY A 68 -7.38 -10.71 -9.55
C GLY A 68 -8.72 -11.38 -9.85
N LYS A 69 -8.87 -12.03 -11.02
CA LYS A 69 -10.08 -12.80 -11.36
C LYS A 69 -10.31 -13.99 -10.43
N GLN A 70 -9.25 -14.67 -9.98
CA GLN A 70 -9.38 -15.79 -9.03
C GLN A 70 -9.85 -15.30 -7.65
N ILE A 71 -9.31 -14.17 -7.17
CA ILE A 71 -9.77 -13.55 -5.92
C ILE A 71 -11.24 -13.11 -6.05
N ALA A 72 -11.59 -12.49 -7.17
CA ALA A 72 -12.98 -12.11 -7.44
C ALA A 72 -13.93 -13.33 -7.43
N ARG A 73 -13.50 -14.46 -8.00
CA ARG A 73 -14.26 -15.72 -7.92
C ARG A 73 -14.42 -16.21 -6.48
N LEU A 74 -13.35 -16.13 -5.67
CA LEU A 74 -13.40 -16.47 -4.25
C LEU A 74 -14.44 -15.58 -3.53
N ILE A 75 -14.38 -14.26 -3.73
CA ILE A 75 -15.30 -13.30 -3.13
C ILE A 75 -16.74 -13.61 -3.54
N ARG A 76 -17.02 -13.86 -4.83
CA ARG A 76 -18.37 -14.24 -5.30
C ARG A 76 -18.88 -15.50 -4.61
N ASN A 77 -18.02 -16.50 -4.41
CA ASN A 77 -18.40 -17.73 -3.73
C ASN A 77 -18.70 -17.52 -2.24
N ILE A 78 -17.85 -16.74 -1.55
CA ILE A 78 -18.06 -16.38 -0.14
C ILE A 78 -19.37 -15.60 0.00
N ASN A 79 -19.59 -14.57 -0.84
CA ASN A 79 -20.78 -13.75 -0.80
C ASN A 79 -22.05 -14.56 -1.05
N ARG A 80 -22.00 -15.49 -2.02
CA ARG A 80 -23.12 -16.36 -2.33
C ARG A 80 -23.45 -17.33 -1.19
N PHE A 81 -22.44 -17.87 -0.55
CA PHE A 81 -22.62 -18.90 0.48
C PHE A 81 -23.02 -18.28 1.84
N TYR A 82 -22.43 -17.14 2.20
CA TYR A 82 -22.62 -16.50 3.50
C TYR A 82 -23.51 -15.24 3.45
N HIS A 83 -24.02 -14.86 2.26
CA HIS A 83 -24.83 -13.64 2.04
C HIS A 83 -24.11 -12.34 2.46
N ILE A 84 -22.79 -12.25 2.24
CA ILE A 84 -21.95 -11.11 2.60
C ILE A 84 -21.96 -10.08 1.46
N SER A 85 -22.04 -8.79 1.81
CA SER A 85 -21.90 -7.68 0.87
C SER A 85 -20.45 -7.48 0.42
N PRO A 86 -20.17 -7.08 -0.83
CA PRO A 86 -18.85 -6.62 -1.24
C PRO A 86 -18.30 -5.46 -0.40
N SER A 87 -19.16 -4.67 0.23
CA SER A 87 -18.75 -3.58 1.15
C SER A 87 -18.09 -4.06 2.45
N ASN A 88 -18.04 -5.35 2.72
CA ASN A 88 -17.35 -5.91 3.88
C ASN A 88 -15.88 -6.27 3.60
N TYR A 89 -15.38 -5.98 2.40
CA TYR A 89 -14.01 -6.34 2.01
C TYR A 89 -13.09 -5.12 1.97
N HIS A 90 -11.89 -5.30 2.53
CA HIS A 90 -10.75 -4.42 2.34
C HIS A 90 -9.59 -5.21 1.75
N LEU A 91 -9.15 -4.87 0.55
CA LEU A 91 -8.02 -5.48 -0.13
C LEU A 91 -6.77 -4.62 0.12
N ILE A 92 -5.66 -5.26 0.51
CA ILE A 92 -4.39 -4.61 0.81
C ILE A 92 -3.33 -5.23 -0.07
N GLY A 93 -2.92 -4.53 -1.11
CA GLY A 93 -2.00 -5.02 -2.13
C GLY A 93 -0.65 -4.30 -2.09
N PHE A 94 0.45 -5.06 -2.09
CA PHE A 94 1.81 -4.51 -2.19
C PHE A 94 2.40 -4.73 -3.57
N SER A 95 3.00 -3.69 -4.18
CA SER A 95 3.70 -3.79 -5.47
C SER A 95 2.78 -4.32 -6.58
N LEU A 96 3.11 -5.43 -7.25
CA LEU A 96 2.19 -6.11 -8.18
C LEU A 96 0.87 -6.51 -7.51
N GLY A 97 0.87 -6.79 -6.21
CA GLY A 97 -0.35 -7.11 -5.45
C GLY A 97 -1.37 -5.97 -5.42
N ALA A 98 -0.93 -4.71 -5.54
CA ALA A 98 -1.84 -3.56 -5.67
C ALA A 98 -2.65 -3.61 -6.97
N HIS A 99 -2.02 -4.00 -8.09
CA HIS A 99 -2.73 -4.19 -9.35
C HIS A 99 -3.62 -5.43 -9.33
N VAL A 100 -3.22 -6.50 -8.64
CA VAL A 100 -4.10 -7.65 -8.39
C VAL A 100 -5.37 -7.20 -7.64
N ALA A 101 -5.23 -6.35 -6.62
CA ALA A 101 -6.37 -5.78 -5.90
C ALA A 101 -7.26 -4.93 -6.82
N GLY A 102 -6.68 -4.08 -7.68
CA GLY A 102 -7.40 -3.31 -8.70
C GLY A 102 -8.19 -4.21 -9.64
N PHE A 103 -7.55 -5.22 -10.25
CA PHE A 103 -8.27 -6.18 -11.12
C PHE A 103 -9.35 -6.97 -10.38
N THR A 104 -9.21 -7.18 -9.07
CA THR A 104 -10.30 -7.75 -8.27
C THR A 104 -11.46 -6.78 -8.15
N GLY A 105 -11.18 -5.47 -7.93
CA GLY A 105 -12.18 -4.41 -7.84
C GLY A 105 -12.95 -4.20 -9.14
N GLN A 106 -12.27 -4.26 -10.29
CA GLN A 106 -12.93 -4.22 -11.61
C GLN A 106 -13.95 -5.36 -11.81
N GLU A 107 -13.69 -6.52 -11.24
CA GLU A 107 -14.56 -7.70 -11.31
C GLU A 107 -15.68 -7.69 -10.24
N ILE A 108 -15.46 -7.06 -9.10
CA ILE A 108 -16.40 -7.01 -7.97
C ILE A 108 -16.70 -5.55 -7.62
N ARG A 109 -17.84 -5.06 -8.06
CA ARG A 109 -18.26 -3.69 -7.73
C ARG A 109 -18.57 -3.53 -6.24
N ASN A 110 -18.38 -2.30 -5.73
CA ASN A 110 -18.69 -1.91 -4.36
C ASN A 110 -17.85 -2.61 -3.27
N ILE A 111 -16.65 -3.06 -3.60
CA ILE A 111 -15.65 -3.36 -2.56
C ILE A 111 -15.47 -2.09 -1.72
N SER A 112 -15.50 -2.24 -0.39
CA SER A 112 -15.41 -1.08 0.51
C SER A 112 -14.13 -0.30 0.31
N ARG A 113 -12.98 -0.99 0.27
CA ARG A 113 -11.68 -0.34 0.24
C ARG A 113 -10.61 -1.16 -0.47
N ILE A 114 -9.75 -0.47 -1.19
CA ILE A 114 -8.46 -1.00 -1.66
C ILE A 114 -7.35 -0.08 -1.15
N THR A 115 -6.33 -0.67 -0.51
CA THR A 115 -5.09 0.02 -0.17
C THR A 115 -3.95 -0.48 -1.07
N GLY A 116 -3.39 0.41 -1.88
CA GLY A 116 -2.22 0.16 -2.70
C GLY A 116 -0.94 0.57 -1.96
N LEU A 117 -0.08 -0.39 -1.66
CA LEU A 117 1.20 -0.18 -1.00
C LEU A 117 2.31 -0.16 -2.05
N ASP A 118 2.77 1.03 -2.42
CA ASP A 118 3.74 1.29 -3.48
C ASP A 118 3.48 0.44 -4.75
N PRO A 119 2.35 0.69 -5.44
CA PRO A 119 1.97 -0.07 -6.64
C PRO A 119 3.10 -0.11 -7.66
N ALA A 120 3.33 -1.25 -8.31
CA ALA A 120 4.43 -1.43 -9.23
C ALA A 120 4.33 -0.51 -10.47
N SER A 121 5.43 0.17 -10.86
CA SER A 121 5.49 1.02 -12.07
C SER A 121 5.76 0.23 -13.36
N PRO A 122 6.76 -0.66 -13.45
CA PRO A 122 7.11 -1.30 -14.72
C PRO A 122 5.93 -2.07 -15.31
N LEU A 123 5.63 -1.83 -16.60
CA LEU A 123 4.50 -2.38 -17.38
C LEU A 123 3.11 -1.88 -16.97
N PHE A 124 3.00 -0.89 -16.09
CA PHE A 124 1.73 -0.27 -15.68
C PHE A 124 1.73 1.25 -15.90
N GLU A 125 2.89 1.89 -15.74
CA GLU A 125 3.02 3.32 -15.98
C GLU A 125 2.89 3.65 -17.47
N GLY A 126 2.16 4.75 -17.79
CA GLY A 126 1.88 5.14 -19.17
C GLY A 126 0.73 4.40 -19.83
N TYR A 127 0.12 3.43 -19.14
CA TYR A 127 -1.06 2.72 -19.62
C TYR A 127 -2.36 3.27 -18.98
N SER A 128 -3.49 2.95 -19.62
CA SER A 128 -4.81 3.36 -19.17
C SER A 128 -5.21 2.73 -17.82
N ALA A 129 -6.21 3.32 -17.16
CA ALA A 129 -6.68 2.90 -15.84
C ALA A 129 -7.18 1.44 -15.80
N ASP A 130 -7.76 0.95 -16.89
CA ASP A 130 -8.28 -0.42 -17.01
C ASP A 130 -7.22 -1.53 -16.93
N VAL A 131 -5.93 -1.18 -16.99
CA VAL A 131 -4.83 -2.16 -16.87
C VAL A 131 -4.03 -2.04 -15.57
N ARG A 132 -4.48 -1.21 -14.62
CA ARG A 132 -3.81 -0.97 -13.34
C ARG A 132 -4.82 -0.60 -12.26
N LEU A 133 -4.36 -0.50 -11.01
CA LEU A 133 -5.17 0.08 -9.93
C LEU A 133 -5.58 1.52 -10.26
N ASP A 134 -6.84 1.87 -10.01
CA ASP A 134 -7.37 3.22 -10.14
C ASP A 134 -8.47 3.54 -9.09
N PRO A 135 -8.90 4.82 -8.96
CA PRO A 135 -9.85 5.21 -7.92
C PRO A 135 -11.24 4.58 -8.04
N THR A 136 -11.59 3.99 -9.20
CA THR A 136 -12.92 3.42 -9.46
C THR A 136 -13.03 1.94 -9.08
N ASP A 137 -11.91 1.32 -8.69
CA ASP A 137 -11.84 -0.11 -8.36
C ASP A 137 -12.48 -0.45 -6.99
N ALA A 138 -12.75 0.56 -6.15
CA ALA A 138 -13.45 0.39 -4.87
C ALA A 138 -14.24 1.66 -4.51
N LEU A 139 -15.04 1.59 -3.45
CA LEU A 139 -15.71 2.79 -2.89
C LEU A 139 -14.69 3.79 -2.33
N PHE A 140 -13.55 3.29 -1.87
CA PHE A 140 -12.42 4.10 -1.43
C PHE A 140 -11.10 3.41 -1.79
N VAL A 141 -10.23 4.12 -2.49
CA VAL A 141 -8.88 3.65 -2.85
C VAL A 141 -7.86 4.60 -2.23
N ASP A 142 -6.97 4.08 -1.40
CA ASP A 142 -5.85 4.84 -0.84
C ASP A 142 -4.52 4.21 -1.23
N VAL A 143 -3.56 5.06 -1.56
CA VAL A 143 -2.26 4.60 -2.07
C VAL A 143 -1.13 5.25 -1.28
N ILE A 144 -0.10 4.47 -0.94
CA ILE A 144 1.15 4.96 -0.35
C ILE A 144 2.24 4.82 -1.39
N HIS A 145 2.76 5.94 -1.89
CA HIS A 145 3.87 6.01 -2.83
C HIS A 145 5.19 6.18 -2.07
N SER A 146 6.04 5.18 -2.05
CA SER A 146 7.30 5.24 -1.29
C SER A 146 8.57 5.10 -2.14
N ASN A 147 8.45 4.63 -3.39
CA ASN A 147 9.57 4.45 -4.31
C ASN A 147 9.23 4.84 -5.76
N GLY A 148 8.45 5.91 -5.94
CA GLY A 148 7.97 6.40 -7.23
C GLY A 148 9.03 7.20 -8.02
N ASP A 149 10.17 6.61 -8.32
CA ASP A 149 11.19 7.19 -9.22
C ASP A 149 11.29 6.38 -10.52
N SER A 150 12.03 6.89 -11.50
CA SER A 150 12.26 6.15 -12.72
C SER A 150 12.98 4.82 -12.44
N PHE A 151 12.66 3.78 -13.20
CA PHE A 151 13.29 2.46 -13.08
C PHE A 151 14.83 2.52 -13.18
N ILE A 152 15.36 3.43 -14.03
CA ILE A 152 16.81 3.65 -14.19
C ILE A 152 17.46 4.14 -12.89
N ARG A 153 16.71 4.85 -12.04
CA ARG A 153 17.16 5.32 -10.72
C ARG A 153 16.82 4.37 -9.58
N GLY A 154 16.35 3.16 -9.89
CA GLY A 154 15.97 2.17 -8.88
C GLY A 154 14.56 2.39 -8.31
N GLY A 155 13.69 3.11 -9.01
CA GLY A 155 12.27 3.25 -8.68
C GLY A 155 11.50 2.01 -9.16
N PHE A 156 10.72 1.43 -8.27
CA PHE A 156 9.86 0.29 -8.57
C PHE A 156 8.38 0.65 -8.47
N GLY A 157 8.07 1.73 -7.73
CA GLY A 157 6.72 2.21 -7.47
C GLY A 157 6.21 3.18 -8.52
N PHE A 158 4.91 3.19 -8.72
CA PHE A 158 4.21 4.16 -9.55
C PHE A 158 4.18 5.53 -8.84
N PHE A 159 4.48 6.61 -9.56
CA PHE A 159 4.54 7.95 -8.96
C PHE A 159 3.24 8.75 -9.12
N GLY A 160 2.53 8.57 -10.22
CA GLY A 160 1.28 9.31 -10.49
C GLY A 160 0.16 8.97 -9.51
N PRO A 161 -0.83 9.85 -9.35
CA PRO A 161 -2.00 9.56 -8.54
C PRO A 161 -2.80 8.40 -9.14
N MET A 162 -3.29 7.52 -8.28
CA MET A 162 -4.11 6.36 -8.66
C MET A 162 -5.12 5.96 -7.59
N GLY A 163 -5.27 6.76 -6.55
CA GLY A 163 -6.23 6.58 -5.47
C GLY A 163 -7.27 7.69 -5.38
N SER A 164 -8.25 7.50 -4.52
CA SER A 164 -9.10 8.59 -4.00
C SER A 164 -8.25 9.55 -3.15
N VAL A 165 -7.23 8.98 -2.49
CA VAL A 165 -6.17 9.71 -1.79
C VAL A 165 -4.83 9.02 -2.05
N ASP A 166 -3.81 9.82 -2.35
CA ASP A 166 -2.46 9.37 -2.66
C ASP A 166 -1.47 10.01 -1.68
N PHE A 167 -0.78 9.20 -0.89
CA PHE A 167 0.18 9.66 0.11
C PHE A 167 1.60 9.57 -0.43
N TYR A 168 2.34 10.66 -0.26
CA TYR A 168 3.72 10.81 -0.70
C TYR A 168 4.65 11.07 0.51
N PRO A 169 4.92 10.06 1.36
CA PRO A 169 5.86 10.21 2.46
C PRO A 169 7.25 10.57 1.93
N ASN A 170 7.85 11.63 2.48
CA ASN A 170 9.17 12.14 2.08
C ASN A 170 9.28 12.44 0.58
N GLY A 171 8.18 12.89 -0.03
CA GLY A 171 8.08 13.17 -1.47
C GLY A 171 7.82 11.95 -2.34
N GLY A 172 7.60 10.76 -1.77
CA GLY A 172 7.15 9.57 -2.49
C GLY A 172 8.21 8.82 -3.31
N LYS A 173 9.46 9.25 -3.28
CA LYS A 173 10.55 8.69 -4.12
C LYS A 173 11.60 7.94 -3.30
N VAL A 174 12.21 8.64 -2.37
CA VAL A 174 13.30 8.14 -1.52
C VAL A 174 12.91 8.31 -0.06
N GLN A 175 13.08 7.27 0.73
CA GLN A 175 12.67 7.25 2.11
C GLN A 175 13.85 7.47 3.06
N VAL A 176 13.62 8.25 4.10
CA VAL A 176 14.62 8.52 5.13
C VAL A 176 15.10 7.20 5.76
N GLY A 177 16.42 7.05 5.95
CA GLY A 177 17.04 5.83 6.49
C GLY A 177 17.29 4.71 5.46
N CYS A 178 16.87 4.87 4.19
CA CYS A 178 17.15 3.90 3.13
C CYS A 178 18.47 4.15 2.38
N ASN A 179 19.01 5.37 2.41
CA ASN A 179 20.16 5.80 1.60
C ASN A 179 21.40 6.18 2.42
N SER A 180 21.66 5.56 3.58
CA SER A 180 22.93 5.84 4.27
C SER A 180 24.11 5.28 3.48
N ALA A 181 25.20 6.07 3.31
CA ALA A 181 26.43 5.65 2.64
C ALA A 181 27.04 4.38 3.28
N LEU A 182 26.85 4.21 4.61
CA LEU A 182 27.21 2.97 5.33
C LEU A 182 26.39 1.77 4.82
N SER A 183 25.13 1.99 4.44
CA SER A 183 24.27 0.92 3.90
C SER A 183 24.72 0.47 2.53
N ILE A 184 25.22 1.36 1.68
CA ILE A 184 25.74 1.03 0.34
C ILE A 184 27.02 0.17 0.46
N LEU A 185 27.94 0.52 1.33
CA LEU A 185 29.20 -0.23 1.55
C LEU A 185 28.98 -1.57 2.26
N ALA A 186 28.12 -1.62 3.28
CA ALA A 186 27.77 -2.86 3.96
C ALA A 186 27.02 -3.85 3.04
N ASN A 187 26.30 -3.35 2.05
CA ASN A 187 25.50 -4.17 1.11
C ASN A 187 26.30 -4.74 -0.06
N LEU A 188 27.40 -4.10 -0.47
CA LEU A 188 28.33 -4.70 -1.44
C LEU A 188 28.98 -5.99 -0.90
N PHE A 189 29.09 -6.15 0.43
CA PHE A 189 29.82 -7.25 1.06
C PHE A 189 28.97 -8.27 1.82
N TYR A 190 27.74 -7.94 2.26
CA TYR A 190 26.99 -8.83 3.17
C TYR A 190 25.53 -9.14 2.78
N TYR A 191 24.82 -8.29 2.01
CA TYR A 191 23.37 -8.47 1.72
C TYR A 191 22.96 -7.95 0.34
N GLY A 192 23.51 -8.48 -0.74
CA GLY A 192 23.44 -7.99 -2.12
C GLY A 192 22.05 -7.72 -2.74
N GLN A 193 20.92 -7.80 -2.04
CA GLN A 193 19.59 -7.51 -2.59
C GLN A 193 18.66 -6.71 -1.67
N TRP A 194 18.97 -6.51 -0.40
CA TRP A 194 18.01 -5.99 0.58
C TRP A 194 17.81 -4.47 0.52
N ASN A 195 18.80 -3.70 0.12
CA ASN A 195 18.70 -2.22 0.12
C ASN A 195 18.06 -1.62 -1.13
N ILE A 196 18.14 -2.25 -2.28
CA ILE A 196 17.50 -1.77 -3.51
C ILE A 196 15.98 -1.66 -3.31
N LEU A 197 15.39 -2.53 -2.50
CA LEU A 197 13.96 -2.54 -2.20
C LEU A 197 13.59 -1.80 -0.90
N CYS A 198 14.53 -1.14 -0.22
CA CYS A 198 14.25 -0.45 1.05
C CYS A 198 13.13 0.58 0.89
N ASN A 199 13.26 1.50 -0.04
CA ASN A 199 12.23 2.51 -0.32
C ASN A 199 10.89 1.88 -0.63
N HIS A 200 10.87 0.89 -1.53
CA HIS A 200 9.68 0.15 -1.94
C HIS A 200 8.96 -0.52 -0.77
N ARG A 201 9.71 -1.10 0.15
CA ARG A 201 9.18 -1.80 1.33
C ARG A 201 8.64 -0.85 2.41
N ARG A 202 9.06 0.41 2.43
CA ARG A 202 8.58 1.39 3.41
C ARG A 202 7.05 1.52 3.40
N ALA A 203 6.39 1.36 2.27
CA ALA A 203 4.94 1.45 2.17
C ALA A 203 4.22 0.47 3.12
N PHE A 204 4.62 -0.80 3.13
CA PHE A 204 3.99 -1.76 4.06
C PHE A 204 4.46 -1.57 5.51
N HIS A 205 5.67 -1.07 5.77
CA HIS A 205 6.10 -0.72 7.13
C HIS A 205 5.23 0.40 7.70
N PHE A 206 5.04 1.48 6.95
CA PHE A 206 4.17 2.58 7.35
C PHE A 206 2.73 2.12 7.58
N PHE A 207 2.21 1.27 6.69
CA PHE A 207 0.85 0.75 6.85
C PHE A 207 0.71 -0.12 8.10
N ILE A 208 1.64 -1.06 8.36
CA ILE A 208 1.62 -1.91 9.55
C ILE A 208 1.70 -1.05 10.82
N GLU A 209 2.58 -0.06 10.87
CA GLU A 209 2.70 0.84 12.01
C GLU A 209 1.42 1.65 12.24
N SER A 210 0.77 2.10 11.16
CA SER A 210 -0.46 2.88 11.24
C SER A 210 -1.67 2.10 11.80
N VAL A 211 -1.60 0.77 11.83
CA VAL A 211 -2.63 -0.09 12.47
C VAL A 211 -2.58 0.05 13.98
N HIS A 212 -1.39 0.29 14.56
CA HIS A 212 -1.20 0.54 15.98
C HIS A 212 -1.41 2.04 16.28
N HIS A 213 -2.40 2.40 17.07
CA HIS A 213 -2.79 3.79 17.37
C HIS A 213 -1.74 4.64 18.14
N GLU A 214 -0.50 4.20 18.26
CA GLU A 214 0.51 4.88 19.09
C GLU A 214 0.87 6.27 18.57
N CYS A 215 0.86 6.49 17.26
CA CYS A 215 0.96 7.81 16.66
C CYS A 215 0.33 7.85 15.25
N THR A 216 0.12 9.06 14.71
CA THR A 216 -0.55 9.27 13.44
C THR A 216 0.42 9.76 12.37
N PHE A 217 0.21 9.31 11.14
CA PHE A 217 0.91 9.80 9.95
C PHE A 217 0.10 10.93 9.29
N LYS A 218 0.04 12.09 9.97
CA LYS A 218 -0.71 13.25 9.46
C LYS A 218 -0.11 13.77 8.16
N ALA A 219 -0.93 13.87 7.13
CA ALA A 219 -0.56 14.31 5.79
C ALA A 219 -1.41 15.51 5.37
N PHE A 220 -0.83 16.37 4.53
CA PHE A 220 -1.41 17.64 4.11
C PHE A 220 -1.53 17.72 2.59
N SER A 221 -2.65 18.23 2.10
CA SER A 221 -2.83 18.55 0.69
C SER A 221 -1.93 19.70 0.29
N CYS A 222 -1.12 19.51 -0.74
CA CYS A 222 -0.23 20.53 -1.28
C CYS A 222 -0.10 20.37 -2.79
N SER A 223 0.32 21.43 -3.49
CA SER A 223 0.54 21.38 -4.93
C SER A 223 1.70 20.45 -5.33
N ASN A 224 2.73 20.38 -4.50
CA ASN A 224 3.89 19.51 -4.64
C ASN A 224 4.67 19.42 -3.32
N TYR A 225 5.65 18.53 -3.28
CA TYR A 225 6.46 18.31 -2.08
C TYR A 225 7.37 19.49 -1.72
N GLU A 226 7.81 20.29 -2.68
CA GLU A 226 8.65 21.45 -2.43
C GLU A 226 7.86 22.54 -1.68
N GLU A 227 6.62 22.79 -2.07
CA GLU A 227 5.72 23.72 -1.35
C GLU A 227 5.36 23.20 0.05
N PHE A 228 5.21 21.89 0.20
CA PHE A 228 5.05 21.26 1.51
C PHE A 228 6.26 21.52 2.42
N LEU A 229 7.51 21.34 1.92
CA LEU A 229 8.73 21.60 2.69
C LEU A 229 8.92 23.06 3.09
N LYS A 230 8.37 24.02 2.31
CA LYS A 230 8.34 25.45 2.65
C LYS A 230 7.33 25.78 3.76
N GLY A 231 6.51 24.82 4.18
CA GLY A 231 5.47 25.05 5.20
C GLY A 231 4.19 25.69 4.70
N ASN A 232 4.01 25.85 3.38
CA ASN A 232 2.89 26.58 2.80
C ASN A 232 1.53 25.85 2.86
N CYS A 233 1.49 24.61 3.33
CA CYS A 233 0.33 23.72 3.21
C CYS A 233 -0.12 23.08 4.53
N PHE A 234 0.29 23.59 5.70
CA PHE A 234 -0.02 22.94 6.99
C PHE A 234 -1.40 23.29 7.55
N ASP A 235 -2.25 23.89 6.73
CA ASP A 235 -3.64 24.15 7.06
C ASP A 235 -4.55 22.99 6.64
N CYS A 236 -5.37 22.49 7.57
CA CYS A 236 -6.32 21.41 7.29
C CYS A 236 -7.63 21.89 6.64
N GLY A 237 -7.85 23.20 6.54
CA GLY A 237 -9.14 23.79 6.17
C GLY A 237 -10.17 23.69 7.29
N ASP A 238 -11.27 24.45 7.17
CA ASP A 238 -12.29 24.62 8.22
C ASP A 238 -12.94 23.31 8.68
N GLN A 239 -13.02 22.33 7.79
CA GLN A 239 -13.63 21.01 8.04
C GLN A 239 -12.63 19.85 8.02
N GLY A 240 -11.32 20.12 7.90
CA GLY A 240 -10.31 19.10 7.82
C GLY A 240 -10.11 18.49 6.42
N GLN A 241 -10.72 19.07 5.37
CA GLN A 241 -10.73 18.54 4.00
C GLN A 241 -9.35 18.60 3.30
N LYS A 242 -8.39 19.36 3.85
CA LYS A 242 -7.02 19.44 3.33
C LYS A 242 -6.04 18.53 4.08
N CYS A 243 -6.51 17.71 5.02
CA CYS A 243 -5.68 16.79 5.79
C CYS A 243 -6.20 15.36 5.72
N SER A 244 -5.29 14.42 5.83
CA SER A 244 -5.60 12.99 5.96
C SER A 244 -4.57 12.30 6.86
N ASN A 245 -4.88 11.08 7.30
CA ASN A 245 -3.94 10.22 8.02
C ASN A 245 -3.54 9.07 7.10
N MET A 246 -2.25 9.00 6.72
CA MET A 246 -1.75 7.90 5.90
C MET A 246 -1.86 6.57 6.65
N GLY A 247 -2.30 5.53 5.94
CA GLY A 247 -2.35 4.17 6.45
C GLY A 247 -3.77 3.70 6.82
N TYR A 248 -3.88 2.90 7.86
CA TYR A 248 -5.12 2.15 8.15
C TYR A 248 -6.35 3.05 8.33
N TYR A 249 -6.19 4.22 8.94
CA TYR A 249 -7.29 5.14 9.24
C TYR A 249 -7.54 6.21 8.18
N SER A 250 -6.98 6.07 6.98
CA SER A 250 -7.11 7.09 5.92
C SER A 250 -8.55 7.31 5.46
N ASN A 251 -9.39 6.29 5.51
CA ASN A 251 -10.82 6.38 5.15
C ASN A 251 -11.66 7.21 6.12
N LEU A 252 -11.17 7.44 7.34
CA LEU A 252 -11.84 8.29 8.34
C LEU A 252 -11.52 9.77 8.17
N SER A 253 -10.57 10.12 7.31
CA SER A 253 -10.17 11.49 7.02
C SER A 253 -10.91 12.02 5.79
N LEU A 254 -11.09 13.36 5.72
CA LEU A 254 -11.78 14.00 4.61
C LEU A 254 -10.86 14.36 3.44
N GLY A 255 -9.56 14.46 3.67
CA GLY A 255 -8.58 14.81 2.64
C GLY A 255 -8.57 13.80 1.50
N ARG A 256 -8.51 14.31 0.25
CA ARG A 256 -8.47 13.53 -0.99
C ARG A 256 -7.39 14.07 -1.92
N GLY A 257 -7.02 13.27 -2.93
CA GLY A 257 -5.95 13.59 -3.87
C GLY A 257 -4.56 13.48 -3.25
N PRO A 258 -3.56 14.21 -3.79
CA PRO A 258 -2.18 14.14 -3.33
C PRO A 258 -2.00 14.70 -1.92
N MET A 259 -1.40 13.91 -1.04
CA MET A 259 -1.11 14.26 0.35
C MET A 259 0.36 14.03 0.68
N TYR A 260 0.99 15.01 1.31
CA TYR A 260 2.41 15.00 1.64
C TYR A 260 2.63 14.96 3.15
N LEU A 261 3.66 14.23 3.56
CA LEU A 261 4.08 14.12 4.94
C LEU A 261 5.57 13.78 5.04
N MET A 262 6.16 13.99 6.21
CA MET A 262 7.48 13.49 6.56
C MET A 262 7.35 12.31 7.53
N THR A 263 8.31 11.40 7.46
CA THR A 263 8.45 10.28 8.40
C THR A 263 9.85 10.27 9.00
N ARG A 264 10.05 9.50 10.08
CA ARG A 264 11.37 9.25 10.65
C ARG A 264 12.11 8.17 9.83
N ASP A 265 13.40 8.04 10.10
CA ASP A 265 14.30 7.07 9.47
C ASP A 265 14.13 5.63 9.98
N ARG A 266 13.54 5.46 11.19
CA ARG A 266 13.35 4.20 11.90
C ARG A 266 12.03 4.17 12.67
N GLU A 267 11.62 2.99 13.07
CA GLU A 267 10.44 2.78 13.91
C GLU A 267 10.59 3.45 15.30
N PRO A 268 9.56 4.14 15.77
CA PRO A 268 8.32 4.46 15.08
C PRO A 268 8.54 5.51 14.00
N PHE A 269 8.07 5.21 12.76
CA PHE A 269 8.23 6.11 11.61
C PHE A 269 7.33 7.33 11.68
N CYS A 270 6.20 7.22 12.38
CA CYS A 270 5.25 8.30 12.58
C CYS A 270 5.81 9.43 13.44
N GLY A 271 5.23 10.61 13.32
CA GLY A 271 5.68 11.84 13.95
C GLY A 271 6.55 12.66 12.98
N MET A 272 6.24 13.96 12.86
CA MET A 272 7.07 14.84 12.05
C MET A 272 8.42 15.04 12.74
N PRO A 273 9.54 14.83 12.03
CA PRO A 273 10.82 15.36 12.46
C PRO A 273 10.66 16.88 12.62
N SER A 274 11.26 17.49 13.66
CA SER A 274 11.29 18.95 13.78
C SER A 274 11.88 19.53 12.49
N LEU A 275 11.20 20.49 11.85
CA LEU A 275 11.65 21.13 10.61
C LEU A 275 13.04 21.80 10.72
N HIS A 276 13.57 21.95 11.95
CA HIS A 276 14.89 22.52 12.23
C HIS A 276 16.05 21.52 12.20
N ALA A 277 15.84 20.24 11.94
CA ALA A 277 16.89 19.21 11.99
C ALA A 277 17.49 18.86 10.63
N GLN A 278 17.16 19.56 9.55
CA GLN A 278 17.63 19.26 8.19
C GLN A 278 18.49 20.37 7.54
N TYR A 279 19.07 21.29 8.34
CA TYR A 279 20.07 22.26 7.84
C TYR A 279 21.42 22.05 8.52
#